data_efd56d6fed13b850eeb248e91ce927ff
#
_entry.id   efd56d6fed13b850eeb248e91ce927ff
#
_cell.length_a   1.000
_cell.length_b   1.000
_cell.length_c   1.000
_cell.angle_alpha   90.00
_cell.angle_beta   90.00
_cell.angle_gamma   90.00
#
_symmetry.space_group_name_H-M   'P 1'
#
loop_
_entity.id
_entity.type
_entity.pdbx_description
1 polymer ?
#
loop_
_entity_poly.entity_id
_entity_poly.type
_entity_poly.pdbx_seq_one_letter_code
_entity_poly.pdbx_strand_id
1 'polypeptide(L)'
;MSEKIKKGMAALDDDALQSVAGGVGDVMVTGSGSFMSNTGTSLNIVVNWYAGVDSYGNHGLMVVVGATSGNLMAGSIANSVELSVNGMMYAATNNAVNYMGGAMTTNTLATFTIPNVYGMVSINAVWHFNGTYGGVPIGSIYASGTASV
;
A
#
# COMPACT_ATOMS: atom_id res chain seq x y z
N MET A 1 -11.72 2.65 21.43
CA MET A 1 -11.45 2.18 20.06
C MET A 1 -10.45 3.03 19.33
N SER A 2 -10.69 4.32 19.21
CA SER A 2 -9.79 5.20 18.48
C SER A 2 -8.35 5.16 18.97
N GLU A 3 -8.14 5.16 20.26
CA GLU A 3 -6.80 5.10 20.82
C GLU A 3 -6.07 3.81 20.51
N LYS A 4 -6.79 2.68 20.54
CA LYS A 4 -6.22 1.38 20.19
C LYS A 4 -5.82 1.34 18.73
N ILE A 5 -6.63 1.89 17.85
CA ILE A 5 -6.35 1.97 16.42
C ILE A 5 -5.14 2.87 16.17
N LYS A 6 -5.13 4.07 16.76
CA LYS A 6 -4.03 5.01 16.60
C LYS A 6 -2.72 4.46 17.12
N LYS A 7 -2.76 3.73 18.22
CA LYS A 7 -1.58 3.16 18.82
C LYS A 7 -0.97 2.06 17.96
N GLY A 8 -1.82 1.27 17.29
CA GLY A 8 -1.36 0.20 16.40
C GLY A 8 -0.98 0.69 15.02
N MET A 9 -1.52 1.83 14.58
CA MET A 9 -1.41 2.29 13.19
C MET A 9 -1.36 3.80 13.12
N ALA A 10 -0.24 4.37 13.55
CA ALA A 10 -0.08 5.82 13.67
C ALA A 10 -0.26 6.58 12.36
N ALA A 11 -0.06 5.93 11.21
CA ALA A 11 -0.18 6.56 9.89
C ALA A 11 -1.62 6.58 9.36
N LEU A 12 -2.58 5.93 10.05
CA LEU A 12 -3.95 5.81 9.59
C LEU A 12 -4.88 6.57 10.51
N ASP A 13 -5.93 7.18 9.96
CA ASP A 13 -7.00 7.76 10.73
C ASP A 13 -8.19 6.80 10.83
N ASP A 14 -9.13 7.15 11.71
CA ASP A 14 -10.31 6.31 11.97
C ASP A 14 -11.22 6.21 10.75
N ASP A 15 -11.33 7.30 9.98
CA ASP A 15 -12.21 7.33 8.80
C ASP A 15 -11.70 6.38 7.72
N ALA A 16 -10.38 6.32 7.51
CA ALA A 16 -9.79 5.41 6.55
C ALA A 16 -10.04 3.96 6.96
N LEU A 17 -9.91 3.65 8.24
CA LEU A 17 -10.15 2.30 8.75
C LEU A 17 -11.62 1.90 8.67
N GLN A 18 -12.54 2.82 8.90
CA GLN A 18 -13.96 2.57 8.70
C GLN A 18 -14.28 2.24 7.25
N SER A 19 -13.62 2.92 6.31
CA SER A 19 -13.76 2.61 4.89
C SER A 19 -13.25 1.20 4.57
N VAL A 20 -12.16 0.76 5.19
CA VAL A 20 -11.62 -0.58 5.02
C VAL A 20 -12.64 -1.64 5.37
N ALA A 21 -13.25 -1.50 6.53
CA ALA A 21 -14.26 -2.47 6.98
C ALA A 21 -15.60 -2.34 6.23
N GLY A 22 -15.75 -1.30 5.40
CA GLY A 22 -16.99 -1.07 4.65
C GLY A 22 -18.15 -0.68 5.52
N GLY A 23 -17.89 -0.30 6.78
CA GLY A 23 -18.90 -0.16 7.76
C GLY A 23 -19.04 1.24 8.33
N VAL A 24 -20.09 1.38 9.09
CA VAL A 24 -20.39 2.52 9.93
C VAL A 24 -20.11 2.09 11.36
N GLY A 25 -19.47 2.95 12.13
CA GLY A 25 -19.13 2.68 13.52
C GLY A 25 -17.63 2.44 13.71
N ASP A 26 -17.29 1.96 14.87
CA ASP A 26 -15.89 1.75 15.24
C ASP A 26 -15.28 0.58 14.49
N VAL A 27 -14.03 0.75 14.10
CA VAL A 27 -13.25 -0.30 13.44
C VAL A 27 -12.16 -0.77 14.39
N MET A 28 -12.02 -2.07 14.50
CA MET A 28 -10.93 -2.70 15.24
C MET A 28 -9.93 -3.31 14.27
N VAL A 29 -8.67 -2.97 14.42
CA VAL A 29 -7.60 -3.58 13.66
C VAL A 29 -7.39 -5.01 14.15
N THR A 30 -7.46 -5.97 13.24
CA THR A 30 -7.29 -7.39 13.54
C THR A 30 -5.93 -7.93 13.12
N GLY A 31 -5.23 -7.21 12.25
CA GLY A 31 -3.91 -7.61 11.82
C GLY A 31 -3.28 -6.58 10.90
N SER A 32 -1.99 -6.69 10.75
CA SER A 32 -1.24 -5.86 9.81
C SER A 32 0.06 -6.56 9.44
N GLY A 33 0.63 -6.12 8.34
CA GLY A 33 1.90 -6.64 7.89
C GLY A 33 2.46 -5.82 6.76
N SER A 34 3.65 -6.18 6.33
CA SER A 34 4.29 -5.51 5.20
C SER A 34 5.17 -6.48 4.43
N PHE A 35 5.36 -6.16 3.18
CA PHE A 35 6.33 -6.83 2.33
C PHE A 35 6.82 -5.83 1.29
N MET A 36 7.92 -6.15 0.63
CA MET A 36 8.48 -5.23 -0.35
C MET A 36 9.03 -5.99 -1.54
N SER A 37 9.25 -5.25 -2.62
CA SER A 37 9.93 -5.77 -3.79
C SER A 37 11.42 -5.97 -3.52
N ASN A 38 12.06 -6.71 -4.40
CA ASN A 38 13.52 -6.82 -4.40
C ASN A 38 13.99 -6.63 -5.84
N THR A 39 14.39 -5.42 -6.17
CA THR A 39 14.85 -5.07 -7.50
C THR A 39 16.38 -5.21 -7.66
N GLY A 40 17.07 -5.49 -6.56
CA GLY A 40 18.53 -5.40 -6.53
C GLY A 40 19.06 -3.98 -6.50
N THR A 41 18.19 -2.99 -6.47
CA THR A 41 18.53 -1.56 -6.34
C THR A 41 17.89 -0.97 -5.10
N SER A 42 18.14 0.30 -4.84
CA SER A 42 17.48 0.99 -3.73
C SER A 42 16.08 1.49 -4.08
N LEU A 43 15.66 1.36 -5.33
CA LEU A 43 14.29 1.71 -5.72
C LEU A 43 13.39 0.48 -5.60
N ASN A 44 12.48 0.52 -4.66
CA ASN A 44 11.56 -0.58 -4.39
C ASN A 44 10.18 -0.07 -4.07
N ILE A 45 9.19 -0.96 -4.11
CA ILE A 45 7.88 -0.70 -3.51
C ILE A 45 7.77 -1.42 -2.18
N VAL A 46 7.10 -0.76 -1.25
CA VAL A 46 6.74 -1.31 0.05
C VAL A 46 5.23 -1.38 0.10
N VAL A 47 4.72 -2.53 0.47
CA VAL A 47 3.28 -2.75 0.61
C VAL A 47 2.98 -2.97 2.07
N ASN A 48 2.15 -2.11 2.63
CA ASN A 48 1.66 -2.24 3.99
C ASN A 48 0.18 -2.58 3.94
N TRP A 49 -0.23 -3.62 4.65
CA TRP A 49 -1.63 -4.00 4.71
C TRP A 49 -2.14 -3.94 6.15
N TYR A 50 -3.40 -3.62 6.27
CA TYR A 50 -4.08 -3.47 7.56
C TYR A 50 -5.44 -4.12 7.43
N ALA A 51 -5.68 -5.11 8.27
CA ALA A 51 -6.98 -5.78 8.34
C ALA A 51 -7.81 -5.18 9.45
N GLY A 52 -9.10 -5.07 9.24
CA GLY A 52 -10.01 -4.51 10.21
C GLY A 52 -11.38 -5.16 10.18
N VAL A 53 -12.10 -5.00 11.27
CA VAL A 53 -13.48 -5.43 11.41
C VAL A 53 -14.27 -4.31 12.09
N ASP A 54 -15.46 -4.01 11.57
CA ASP A 54 -16.32 -3.00 12.18
C ASP A 54 -17.20 -3.61 13.29
N SER A 55 -18.01 -2.78 13.92
CA SER A 55 -18.88 -3.22 15.01
C SER A 55 -20.00 -4.15 14.55
N TYR A 56 -20.22 -4.27 13.26
CA TYR A 56 -21.22 -5.18 12.68
C TYR A 56 -20.61 -6.49 12.23
N GLY A 57 -19.31 -6.70 12.43
CA GLY A 57 -18.63 -7.92 12.02
C GLY A 57 -18.18 -7.92 10.56
N ASN A 58 -18.23 -6.81 9.87
CA ASN A 58 -17.75 -6.73 8.48
C ASN A 58 -16.23 -6.60 8.45
N HIS A 59 -15.59 -7.48 7.71
CA HIS A 59 -14.13 -7.50 7.54
C HIS A 59 -13.72 -6.74 6.29
N GLY A 60 -12.58 -6.11 6.36
CA GLY A 60 -12.02 -5.38 5.24
C GLY A 60 -10.51 -5.29 5.31
N LEU A 61 -9.93 -4.82 4.22
CA LEU A 61 -8.49 -4.73 4.04
C LEU A 61 -8.14 -3.37 3.45
N MET A 62 -7.14 -2.73 4.03
CA MET A 62 -6.53 -1.54 3.46
C MET A 62 -5.09 -1.87 3.05
N VAL A 63 -4.73 -1.50 1.84
CA VAL A 63 -3.39 -1.73 1.31
C VAL A 63 -2.80 -0.40 0.87
N VAL A 64 -1.64 -0.08 1.41
CA VAL A 64 -0.91 1.12 1.06
C VAL A 64 0.36 0.71 0.30
N VAL A 65 0.49 1.19 -0.91
CA VAL A 65 1.66 0.95 -1.74
C VAL A 65 2.51 2.21 -1.75
N GLY A 66 3.74 2.10 -1.28
CA GLY A 66 4.70 3.19 -1.26
C GLY A 66 5.92 2.86 -2.10
N ALA A 67 6.59 3.89 -2.57
CA ALA A 67 7.88 3.77 -3.23
C ALA A 67 8.98 4.23 -2.29
N THR A 68 10.06 3.49 -2.23
CA THR A 68 11.24 3.83 -1.42
C THR A 68 12.46 3.93 -2.31
N SER A 69 13.31 4.91 -2.06
CA SER A 69 14.50 5.18 -2.83
C SER A 69 15.63 5.71 -1.94
N GLY A 70 16.83 5.24 -2.19
CA GLY A 70 18.04 5.75 -1.54
C GLY A 70 18.74 6.84 -2.34
N ASN A 71 18.30 7.11 -3.57
CA ASN A 71 18.89 8.12 -4.44
C ASN A 71 17.88 9.20 -4.76
N LEU A 72 18.42 10.36 -5.10
CA LEU A 72 17.60 11.49 -5.53
C LEU A 72 16.86 11.16 -6.82
N MET A 73 15.57 11.37 -6.78
CA MET A 73 14.72 11.35 -7.96
C MET A 73 13.95 12.66 -8.00
N ALA A 74 14.03 13.35 -9.11
CA ALA A 74 13.33 14.62 -9.29
C ALA A 74 12.51 14.58 -10.57
N GLY A 75 11.39 15.25 -10.54
CA GLY A 75 10.49 15.35 -11.67
C GLY A 75 9.20 14.57 -11.47
N SER A 76 8.23 14.92 -12.28
CA SER A 76 6.92 14.26 -12.27
C SER A 76 6.96 13.05 -13.19
N ILE A 77 6.66 11.89 -12.65
CA ILE A 77 6.59 10.66 -13.41
C ILE A 77 5.13 10.22 -13.44
N ALA A 78 4.59 10.14 -14.65
CA ALA A 78 3.26 9.54 -14.83
C ALA A 78 3.39 8.05 -14.57
N ASN A 79 2.65 7.54 -13.60
CA ASN A 79 2.74 6.15 -13.22
C ASN A 79 1.38 5.60 -12.83
N SER A 80 1.31 4.28 -12.75
CA SER A 80 0.12 3.60 -12.27
C SER A 80 0.54 2.48 -11.33
N VAL A 81 -0.33 2.18 -10.40
CA VAL A 81 -0.19 1.06 -9.48
C VAL A 81 -1.37 0.13 -9.69
N GLU A 82 -1.09 -1.13 -9.89
CA GLU A 82 -2.11 -2.16 -9.94
C GLU A 82 -1.97 -3.06 -8.73
N LEU A 83 -3.10 -3.41 -8.14
CA LEU A 83 -3.16 -4.29 -7.00
C LEU A 83 -4.09 -5.45 -7.33
N SER A 84 -3.63 -6.67 -7.08
CA SER A 84 -4.48 -7.86 -7.15
C SER A 84 -4.64 -8.43 -5.76
N VAL A 85 -5.87 -8.64 -5.34
CA VAL A 85 -6.21 -9.30 -4.08
C VAL A 85 -7.09 -10.49 -4.41
N ASN A 86 -6.57 -11.70 -4.22
CA ASN A 86 -7.25 -12.96 -4.58
C ASN A 86 -7.78 -12.96 -6.01
N GLY A 87 -7.02 -12.38 -6.95
CA GLY A 87 -7.40 -12.32 -8.35
C GLY A 87 -8.29 -11.15 -8.75
N MET A 88 -8.79 -10.39 -7.79
CA MET A 88 -9.54 -9.15 -8.09
C MET A 88 -8.57 -8.01 -8.31
N MET A 89 -8.73 -7.29 -9.41
CA MET A 89 -7.81 -6.23 -9.82
C MET A 89 -8.33 -4.85 -9.43
N TYR A 90 -7.42 -4.06 -8.90
CA TYR A 90 -7.64 -2.65 -8.55
C TYR A 90 -6.53 -1.84 -9.19
N ALA A 91 -6.82 -0.62 -9.61
CA ALA A 91 -5.83 0.24 -10.24
C ALA A 91 -5.96 1.67 -9.77
N ALA A 92 -4.82 2.33 -9.65
CA ALA A 92 -4.75 3.76 -9.38
C ALA A 92 -3.71 4.40 -10.28
N THR A 93 -4.03 5.55 -10.83
CA THR A 93 -3.06 6.35 -11.57
C THR A 93 -2.58 7.47 -10.67
N ASN A 94 -1.30 7.78 -10.80
CA ASN A 94 -0.68 8.77 -9.95
C ASN A 94 0.44 9.47 -10.71
N ASN A 95 0.44 10.78 -10.67
CA ASN A 95 1.51 11.60 -11.24
C ASN A 95 2.45 12.12 -10.15
N ALA A 96 2.45 11.48 -9.01
CA ALA A 96 2.86 12.14 -7.78
C ALA A 96 4.23 11.76 -7.26
N VAL A 97 5.02 11.00 -7.98
CA VAL A 97 6.41 10.83 -7.57
C VAL A 97 7.21 11.98 -8.16
N ASN A 98 7.08 13.12 -7.55
CA ASN A 98 7.74 14.33 -8.04
C ASN A 98 9.16 14.46 -7.52
N TYR A 99 9.41 13.92 -6.34
CA TYR A 99 10.70 14.07 -5.70
C TYR A 99 10.87 13.03 -4.60
N MET A 100 11.94 12.31 -4.71
CA MET A 100 12.40 11.40 -3.67
C MET A 100 13.90 11.57 -3.59
N GLY A 101 14.44 11.76 -2.42
CA GLY A 101 15.88 11.95 -2.37
C GLY A 101 16.45 11.97 -0.97
N GLY A 102 17.76 12.03 -0.92
CA GLY A 102 18.51 11.98 0.31
C GLY A 102 18.69 10.56 0.83
N ALA A 103 18.64 10.39 2.14
CA ALA A 103 18.59 9.07 2.76
C ALA A 103 17.30 8.35 2.33
N MET A 104 17.20 7.06 2.63
CA MET A 104 16.03 6.26 2.27
C MET A 104 14.73 7.00 2.60
N THR A 105 14.01 7.38 1.57
CA THR A 105 12.73 8.07 1.70
C THR A 105 11.62 7.23 1.11
N THR A 106 10.41 7.39 1.63
CA THR A 106 9.25 6.65 1.16
C THR A 106 8.14 7.62 0.81
N ASN A 107 7.55 7.45 -0.36
CA ASN A 107 6.38 8.20 -0.81
C ASN A 107 5.23 7.25 -1.07
N THR A 108 4.05 7.60 -0.59
CA THR A 108 2.84 6.82 -0.87
C THR A 108 2.46 7.01 -2.33
N LEU A 109 2.32 5.89 -3.04
CA LEU A 109 1.88 5.88 -4.44
C LEU A 109 0.36 5.73 -4.54
N ALA A 110 -0.20 4.81 -3.77
CA ALA A 110 -1.62 4.53 -3.82
C ALA A 110 -2.10 3.89 -2.52
N THR A 111 -3.37 4.11 -2.21
CA THR A 111 -4.06 3.47 -1.10
C THR A 111 -5.34 2.83 -1.63
N PHE A 112 -5.54 1.56 -1.30
CA PHE A 112 -6.70 0.80 -1.72
C PHE A 112 -7.48 0.35 -0.49
N THR A 113 -8.79 0.55 -0.52
CA THR A 113 -9.68 0.07 0.54
C THR A 113 -10.61 -0.98 -0.05
N ILE A 114 -10.59 -2.17 0.54
CA ILE A 114 -11.26 -3.34 -0.01
C ILE A 114 -12.19 -3.91 1.06
N PRO A 115 -13.50 -3.67 0.96
CA PRO A 115 -14.46 -4.20 1.92
C PRO A 115 -14.77 -5.67 1.63
N ASN A 116 -15.34 -6.33 2.62
CA ASN A 116 -15.87 -7.69 2.51
C ASN A 116 -14.80 -8.73 2.14
N VAL A 117 -13.63 -8.60 2.76
CA VAL A 117 -12.51 -9.52 2.58
C VAL A 117 -12.14 -10.11 3.93
N TYR A 118 -12.00 -11.41 4.01
CA TYR A 118 -11.53 -12.06 5.22
C TYR A 118 -10.81 -13.37 4.91
N GLY A 119 -10.09 -13.88 5.89
CA GLY A 119 -9.28 -15.09 5.75
C GLY A 119 -7.90 -14.79 5.20
N MET A 120 -7.24 -15.81 4.70
CA MET A 120 -5.91 -15.65 4.09
C MET A 120 -6.08 -15.19 2.65
N VAL A 121 -5.47 -14.08 2.31
CA VAL A 121 -5.56 -13.51 0.96
C VAL A 121 -4.17 -13.29 0.38
N SER A 122 -4.06 -13.47 -0.93
CA SER A 122 -2.84 -13.15 -1.69
C SER A 122 -2.92 -11.72 -2.18
N ILE A 123 -1.83 -10.99 -2.00
CA ILE A 123 -1.72 -9.60 -2.45
C ILE A 123 -0.54 -9.52 -3.42
N ASN A 124 -0.80 -8.98 -4.61
CA ASN A 124 0.24 -8.70 -5.61
C ASN A 124 0.13 -7.24 -6.01
N ALA A 125 1.22 -6.52 -5.91
CA ALA A 125 1.27 -5.11 -6.26
C ALA A 125 2.29 -4.89 -7.38
N VAL A 126 1.95 -4.02 -8.32
CA VAL A 126 2.82 -3.65 -9.44
C VAL A 126 2.83 -2.14 -9.55
N TRP A 127 4.02 -1.57 -9.56
CA TRP A 127 4.22 -0.17 -9.89
C TRP A 127 4.82 -0.07 -11.29
N HIS A 128 4.08 0.50 -12.21
CA HIS A 128 4.56 0.73 -13.58
C HIS A 128 5.42 1.99 -13.61
N PHE A 129 6.63 1.86 -13.10
CA PHE A 129 7.58 2.96 -13.03
C PHE A 129 7.98 3.45 -14.42
N ASN A 130 8.45 2.53 -15.27
CA ASN A 130 8.80 2.77 -16.67
C ASN A 130 9.68 4.01 -16.87
N GLY A 131 10.65 4.18 -16.01
CA GLY A 131 11.54 5.33 -16.02
C GLY A 131 12.99 4.92 -15.85
N THR A 132 13.83 5.90 -15.58
CA THR A 132 15.25 5.70 -15.35
C THR A 132 15.60 5.98 -13.92
N TYR A 133 16.38 5.10 -13.32
CA TYR A 133 16.84 5.25 -11.94
C TYR A 133 18.33 4.98 -11.88
N GLY A 134 19.10 6.00 -11.44
CA GLY A 134 20.56 5.90 -11.40
C GLY A 134 21.18 5.65 -12.79
N GLY A 135 20.57 6.18 -13.85
CA GLY A 135 21.03 5.99 -15.20
C GLY A 135 20.60 4.67 -15.83
N VAL A 136 19.85 3.84 -15.14
CA VAL A 136 19.41 2.53 -15.61
C VAL A 136 17.90 2.54 -15.87
N PRO A 137 17.43 2.11 -17.05
CA PRO A 137 16.00 1.98 -17.29
C PRO A 137 15.39 0.89 -16.40
N ILE A 138 14.26 1.22 -15.77
CA ILE A 138 13.53 0.30 -14.92
C ILE A 138 12.08 0.27 -15.40
N GLY A 139 11.58 -0.93 -15.66
CA GLY A 139 10.20 -1.13 -16.07
C GLY A 139 9.25 -1.19 -14.87
N SER A 140 8.51 -2.27 -14.76
CA SER A 140 7.58 -2.48 -13.66
C SER A 140 8.27 -3.10 -12.45
N ILE A 141 7.82 -2.72 -11.27
CA ILE A 141 8.34 -3.22 -10.00
C ILE A 141 7.22 -3.98 -9.30
N TYR A 142 7.51 -5.21 -8.87
CA TYR A 142 6.52 -6.16 -8.35
C TYR A 142 6.82 -6.51 -6.90
N ALA A 143 5.76 -6.62 -6.10
CA ALA A 143 5.85 -7.15 -4.76
C ALA A 143 4.66 -8.07 -4.50
N SER A 144 4.90 -9.17 -3.81
CA SER A 144 3.87 -10.17 -3.52
C SER A 144 3.97 -10.62 -2.08
N GLY A 145 2.84 -10.83 -1.46
CA GLY A 145 2.74 -11.32 -0.11
C GLY A 145 1.36 -11.83 0.20
N THR A 146 1.15 -12.19 1.46
CA THR A 146 -0.14 -12.64 1.96
C THR A 146 -0.55 -11.82 3.16
N ALA A 147 -1.85 -11.71 3.36
CA ALA A 147 -2.45 -11.07 4.51
C ALA A 147 -3.45 -12.00 5.16
N SER A 148 -3.58 -11.90 6.47
CA SER A 148 -4.60 -12.61 7.23
C SER A 148 -5.63 -11.59 7.71
N VAL A 149 -6.80 -11.66 7.15
CA VAL A 149 -7.88 -10.69 7.39
C VAL A 149 -8.95 -11.26 8.30
#